data_78f1de36cf6d80c98fb22950482f7a7f
#
_entry.id   78f1de36cf6d80c98fb22950482f7a7f
#
_cell.length_a   1.000
_cell.length_b   1.000
_cell.length_c   1.000
_cell.angle_alpha   90.00
_cell.angle_beta   90.00
_cell.angle_gamma   90.00
#
_symmetry.space_group_name_H-M   'P 1'
#
loop_
_entity.id
_entity.type
_entity.pdbx_description
1 polymer ?
#
loop_
_entity_poly.entity_id
_entity_poly.type
_entity_poly.pdbx_seq_one_letter_code
_entity_poly.pdbx_strand_id
1 'polypeptide(L)'
;MILFFGMFSAQKNADLIITNAKIYTVNQSFDTAESMAVLNGKIIGVGKTADILKNFKSKNIQNLEGKTVFPGLIDAHCHFTGFATDKWKCQLWGTKSWDEIIARISDYAKTAPKEWIYGRGWDQNDWAIKEFPNKEKLDQLFPNRPVYLKRIDGHAAVANQKALDIAGITKDSKILGGEIELKDGKLTGMLVDNAMTLVEKYIPDIEDKMAIQYFSELQKECFSYGLTSLHDCGITEKTLGLLEKAQAQNSLQMKIFALMEDNPAYYDRWIKKGRYTNKNITVGGFKVYSDGALGSRGACLNHDYSDKKGWRGFLLSDRKHFENLAKRLKNSDLQMATHAIGDSANRTILQIYDEVLCGKNDRRWRIEHAQIIDKNDFDLFGKYSIIPSVQPTHATSDMYWAEDRLGKDRLKYAYAYEDLLKQNGWLPLGTDFPVEEISPLKTFYSAVARKDSKHFPANGFQKENALTREQAIRGMTIWAAKAAFQEKEIGSLEPGKSADFIIVDQDLMTVSEDQILDTKVLETFSNGKKVF
;
A
#
# COMPACT_ATOMS: atom_id res chain seq x y z
N MET A 1 -53.32 -35.54 -24.74
CA MET A 1 -51.87 -35.57 -24.99
C MET A 1 -51.37 -34.13 -24.94
N ILE A 2 -50.90 -33.70 -23.78
CA ILE A 2 -50.41 -32.32 -23.57
C ILE A 2 -48.93 -32.33 -23.96
N LEU A 3 -48.62 -31.72 -25.09
CA LEU A 3 -47.25 -31.48 -25.51
C LEU A 3 -46.62 -30.39 -24.65
N PHE A 4 -45.72 -30.75 -23.71
CA PHE A 4 -44.83 -29.83 -23.07
C PHE A 4 -43.78 -29.34 -24.10
N PHE A 5 -44.01 -28.18 -24.70
CA PHE A 5 -42.95 -27.44 -25.36
C PHE A 5 -41.97 -26.88 -24.30
N GLY A 6 -40.93 -27.63 -24.06
CA GLY A 6 -39.77 -27.09 -23.33
C GLY A 6 -39.21 -25.91 -24.11
N MET A 7 -39.39 -24.69 -23.62
CA MET A 7 -38.69 -23.54 -24.15
C MET A 7 -37.18 -23.75 -23.90
N PHE A 8 -36.46 -24.25 -24.91
CA PHE A 8 -35.01 -24.19 -24.96
C PHE A 8 -34.64 -22.72 -25.13
N SER A 9 -34.28 -22.06 -24.03
CA SER A 9 -33.63 -20.73 -24.10
C SER A 9 -32.35 -20.88 -24.88
N ALA A 10 -32.17 -20.09 -25.95
CA ALA A 10 -30.94 -20.11 -26.73
C ALA A 10 -29.75 -19.69 -25.85
N GLN A 11 -28.66 -20.44 -25.92
CA GLN A 11 -27.44 -20.11 -25.18
C GLN A 11 -26.95 -18.69 -25.54
N LYS A 12 -26.59 -17.92 -24.51
CA LYS A 12 -25.97 -16.59 -24.67
C LYS A 12 -24.50 -16.73 -25.07
N ASN A 13 -24.02 -15.84 -25.94
CA ASN A 13 -22.60 -15.82 -26.30
C ASN A 13 -21.76 -15.31 -25.10
N ALA A 14 -20.57 -15.87 -24.94
CA ALA A 14 -19.53 -15.42 -24.03
C ALA A 14 -18.18 -15.31 -24.79
N ASP A 15 -17.31 -14.40 -24.36
CA ASP A 15 -15.96 -14.26 -24.91
C ASP A 15 -15.03 -15.35 -24.35
N LEU A 16 -15.24 -15.71 -23.08
CA LEU A 16 -14.47 -16.72 -22.35
C LEU A 16 -15.40 -17.49 -21.42
N ILE A 17 -15.24 -18.81 -21.39
CA ILE A 17 -15.83 -19.67 -20.34
C ILE A 17 -14.67 -20.42 -19.66
N ILE A 18 -14.62 -20.31 -18.33
CA ILE A 18 -13.76 -21.11 -17.45
C ILE A 18 -14.56 -22.29 -16.94
N THR A 19 -13.97 -23.50 -17.00
CA THR A 19 -14.60 -24.73 -16.53
C THR A 19 -13.64 -25.54 -15.66
N ASN A 20 -14.22 -26.47 -14.90
CA ASN A 20 -13.45 -27.42 -14.05
C ASN A 20 -12.42 -26.69 -13.17
N ALA A 21 -12.88 -25.66 -12.45
CA ALA A 21 -12.08 -24.85 -11.54
C ALA A 21 -12.62 -24.96 -10.11
N LYS A 22 -11.82 -24.56 -9.14
CA LYS A 22 -12.27 -24.23 -7.79
C LYS A 22 -12.30 -22.72 -7.65
N ILE A 23 -13.46 -22.10 -7.89
CA ILE A 23 -13.61 -20.64 -7.90
C ILE A 23 -14.12 -20.18 -6.54
N TYR A 24 -13.33 -19.40 -5.81
CA TYR A 24 -13.79 -18.66 -4.65
C TYR A 24 -14.37 -17.33 -5.11
N THR A 25 -15.69 -17.16 -4.96
CA THR A 25 -16.38 -15.96 -5.47
C THR A 25 -16.09 -14.73 -4.64
N VAL A 26 -15.77 -14.91 -3.37
CA VAL A 26 -15.57 -13.86 -2.36
C VAL A 26 -16.79 -12.91 -2.26
N ASN A 27 -17.97 -13.42 -2.60
CA ASN A 27 -19.24 -12.76 -2.34
C ASN A 27 -19.54 -12.72 -0.83
N GLN A 28 -20.69 -12.22 -0.43
CA GLN A 28 -21.06 -12.10 0.99
C GLN A 28 -21.01 -13.45 1.73
N SER A 29 -21.46 -14.54 1.10
CA SER A 29 -21.51 -15.90 1.67
C SER A 29 -20.19 -16.67 1.52
N PHE A 30 -19.20 -16.13 0.81
CA PHE A 30 -17.96 -16.81 0.46
C PHE A 30 -18.16 -18.12 -0.32
N ASP A 31 -19.12 -18.11 -1.24
CA ASP A 31 -19.49 -19.29 -2.03
C ASP A 31 -18.36 -19.75 -2.95
N THR A 32 -18.37 -21.04 -3.29
CA THR A 32 -17.51 -21.62 -4.33
C THR A 32 -18.31 -21.97 -5.58
N ALA A 33 -17.64 -21.93 -6.74
CA ALA A 33 -18.18 -22.32 -8.02
C ALA A 33 -17.18 -23.18 -8.82
N GLU A 34 -17.64 -23.79 -9.92
CA GLU A 34 -16.82 -24.64 -10.80
C GLU A 34 -16.52 -23.98 -12.14
N SER A 35 -17.33 -23.00 -12.52
CA SER A 35 -17.28 -22.37 -13.85
C SER A 35 -17.74 -20.94 -13.82
N MET A 36 -17.23 -20.15 -14.78
CA MET A 36 -17.56 -18.74 -14.95
C MET A 36 -17.61 -18.39 -16.46
N ALA A 37 -18.60 -17.60 -16.88
CA ALA A 37 -18.74 -17.06 -18.21
C ALA A 37 -18.51 -15.54 -18.22
N VAL A 38 -17.73 -15.06 -19.18
CA VAL A 38 -17.31 -13.65 -19.34
C VAL A 38 -17.73 -13.12 -20.70
N LEU A 39 -18.27 -11.91 -20.75
CA LEU A 39 -18.61 -11.19 -21.97
C LEU A 39 -18.27 -9.70 -21.82
N ASN A 40 -17.57 -9.13 -22.80
CA ASN A 40 -17.20 -7.71 -22.80
C ASN A 40 -16.53 -7.26 -21.50
N GLY A 41 -15.64 -8.10 -20.95
CA GLY A 41 -14.91 -7.82 -19.71
C GLY A 41 -15.71 -7.95 -18.43
N LYS A 42 -16.98 -8.38 -18.49
CA LYS A 42 -17.85 -8.57 -17.33
C LYS A 42 -18.20 -10.03 -17.12
N ILE A 43 -18.35 -10.43 -15.88
CA ILE A 43 -18.88 -11.74 -15.51
C ILE A 43 -20.38 -11.75 -15.83
N ILE A 44 -20.82 -12.74 -16.62
CA ILE A 44 -22.23 -12.90 -17.00
C ILE A 44 -22.88 -14.14 -16.38
N GLY A 45 -22.08 -15.01 -15.77
CA GLY A 45 -22.54 -16.19 -15.04
C GLY A 45 -21.40 -16.81 -14.26
N VAL A 46 -21.71 -17.33 -13.06
CA VAL A 46 -20.80 -18.09 -12.21
C VAL A 46 -21.60 -19.16 -11.50
N GLY A 47 -21.07 -20.39 -11.38
CA GLY A 47 -21.81 -21.50 -10.76
C GLY A 47 -21.27 -22.86 -11.17
N LYS A 48 -22.18 -23.88 -11.20
CA LYS A 48 -21.85 -25.24 -11.62
C LYS A 48 -21.55 -25.31 -13.11
N THR A 49 -20.59 -26.12 -13.52
CA THR A 49 -20.20 -26.29 -14.92
C THR A 49 -21.39 -26.64 -15.83
N ALA A 50 -22.25 -27.55 -15.39
CA ALA A 50 -23.44 -27.94 -16.17
C ALA A 50 -24.39 -26.77 -16.45
N ASP A 51 -24.60 -25.89 -15.46
CA ASP A 51 -25.48 -24.73 -15.60
C ASP A 51 -24.86 -23.66 -16.51
N ILE A 52 -23.57 -23.41 -16.36
CA ILE A 52 -22.85 -22.45 -17.22
C ILE A 52 -22.87 -22.91 -18.67
N LEU A 53 -22.52 -24.16 -18.98
CA LEU A 53 -22.52 -24.69 -20.34
C LEU A 53 -23.93 -24.86 -20.94
N LYS A 54 -24.96 -25.00 -20.11
CA LYS A 54 -26.35 -24.98 -20.57
C LYS A 54 -26.80 -23.59 -21.03
N ASN A 55 -26.37 -22.53 -20.33
CA ASN A 55 -26.85 -21.17 -20.53
C ASN A 55 -25.95 -20.32 -21.45
N PHE A 56 -24.67 -20.67 -21.54
CA PHE A 56 -23.67 -19.89 -22.28
C PHE A 56 -22.88 -20.76 -23.25
N LYS A 57 -22.41 -20.15 -24.34
CA LYS A 57 -21.49 -20.75 -25.32
C LYS A 57 -20.36 -19.80 -25.66
N SER A 58 -19.17 -20.34 -25.89
CA SER A 58 -17.99 -19.60 -26.31
C SER A 58 -17.14 -20.45 -27.26
N LYS A 59 -16.38 -19.78 -28.12
CA LYS A 59 -15.30 -20.43 -28.89
C LYS A 59 -14.03 -20.60 -28.05
N ASN A 60 -13.93 -19.87 -26.90
CA ASN A 60 -12.82 -19.92 -25.99
C ASN A 60 -13.31 -20.49 -24.64
N ILE A 61 -13.12 -21.80 -24.48
CA ILE A 61 -13.42 -22.52 -23.24
C ILE A 61 -12.12 -23.02 -22.66
N GLN A 62 -11.76 -22.52 -21.48
CA GLN A 62 -10.55 -22.90 -20.76
C GLN A 62 -10.87 -23.87 -19.63
N ASN A 63 -10.41 -25.12 -19.75
CA ASN A 63 -10.50 -26.12 -18.69
C ASN A 63 -9.33 -25.94 -17.74
N LEU A 64 -9.58 -25.65 -16.48
CA LEU A 64 -8.53 -25.39 -15.47
C LEU A 64 -8.07 -26.62 -14.70
N GLU A 65 -8.63 -27.80 -14.99
CA GLU A 65 -8.18 -29.08 -14.39
C GLU A 65 -8.12 -29.05 -12.85
N GLY A 66 -9.10 -28.40 -12.25
CA GLY A 66 -9.22 -28.27 -10.78
C GLY A 66 -8.40 -27.16 -10.15
N LYS A 67 -7.68 -26.32 -10.92
CA LYS A 67 -6.93 -25.18 -10.38
C LYS A 67 -7.84 -24.17 -9.69
N THR A 68 -7.25 -23.44 -8.76
CA THR A 68 -7.98 -22.47 -7.93
C THR A 68 -8.01 -21.10 -8.57
N VAL A 69 -9.18 -20.46 -8.47
CA VAL A 69 -9.43 -19.09 -8.97
C VAL A 69 -9.88 -18.22 -7.82
N PHE A 70 -9.28 -17.04 -7.70
CA PHE A 70 -9.68 -15.96 -6.80
C PHE A 70 -10.01 -14.71 -7.59
N PRO A 71 -10.78 -13.74 -7.05
CA PRO A 71 -10.85 -12.40 -7.61
C PRO A 71 -9.44 -11.82 -7.77
N GLY A 72 -9.25 -10.98 -8.76
CA GLY A 72 -8.03 -10.22 -8.91
C GLY A 72 -7.70 -9.48 -7.62
N LEU A 73 -6.45 -9.59 -7.17
CA LEU A 73 -6.01 -9.01 -5.91
C LEU A 73 -5.95 -7.49 -6.02
N ILE A 74 -6.23 -6.83 -4.89
CA ILE A 74 -6.22 -5.37 -4.76
C ILE A 74 -5.26 -5.01 -3.63
N ASP A 75 -4.27 -4.18 -3.93
CA ASP A 75 -3.42 -3.58 -2.91
C ASP A 75 -4.08 -2.30 -2.41
N ALA A 76 -4.53 -2.29 -1.14
CA ALA A 76 -5.27 -1.16 -0.59
C ALA A 76 -4.40 0.02 -0.14
N HIS A 77 -3.08 -0.13 -0.17
CA HIS A 77 -2.12 0.93 0.18
C HIS A 77 -0.77 0.63 -0.45
N CYS A 78 -0.38 1.41 -1.41
CA CYS A 78 0.95 1.36 -2.01
C CYS A 78 1.37 2.73 -2.55
N HIS A 79 2.61 2.81 -3.04
CA HIS A 79 3.18 3.99 -3.69
C HIS A 79 3.65 3.62 -5.11
N PHE A 80 2.71 3.16 -5.94
CA PHE A 80 2.99 2.66 -7.29
C PHE A 80 3.76 3.66 -8.15
N THR A 81 3.25 4.88 -8.26
CA THR A 81 3.89 5.91 -9.10
C THR A 81 5.22 6.37 -8.54
N GLY A 82 5.33 6.49 -7.21
CA GLY A 82 6.59 6.80 -6.54
C GLY A 82 7.65 5.72 -6.79
N PHE A 83 7.29 4.45 -6.62
CA PHE A 83 8.23 3.34 -6.87
C PHE A 83 8.64 3.23 -8.34
N ALA A 84 7.70 3.38 -9.26
CA ALA A 84 8.04 3.37 -10.68
C ALA A 84 9.09 4.44 -11.02
N THR A 85 8.89 5.66 -10.51
CA THR A 85 9.85 6.75 -10.72
C THR A 85 11.14 6.62 -9.91
N ASP A 86 11.20 5.70 -8.94
CA ASP A 86 12.42 5.41 -8.17
C ASP A 86 13.30 4.34 -8.83
N LYS A 87 12.83 3.64 -9.87
CA LYS A 87 13.60 2.56 -10.54
C LYS A 87 14.94 3.01 -11.15
N TRP A 88 15.09 4.28 -11.46
CA TRP A 88 16.35 4.82 -11.98
C TRP A 88 17.38 5.16 -10.89
N LYS A 89 16.97 5.15 -9.61
CA LYS A 89 17.81 5.48 -8.47
C LYS A 89 18.66 4.27 -8.05
N CYS A 90 19.73 4.53 -7.30
CA CYS A 90 20.52 3.45 -6.71
C CYS A 90 19.68 2.64 -5.73
N GLN A 91 19.51 1.34 -5.99
CA GLN A 91 18.74 0.45 -5.14
C GLN A 91 19.60 -0.01 -3.95
N LEU A 92 19.14 0.31 -2.73
CA LEU A 92 19.88 0.07 -1.48
C LEU A 92 19.23 -1.01 -0.60
N TRP A 93 18.25 -1.70 -1.14
CA TRP A 93 17.51 -2.78 -0.47
C TRP A 93 18.42 -3.93 -0.04
N GLY A 94 18.12 -4.49 1.14
CA GLY A 94 18.78 -5.69 1.65
C GLY A 94 20.23 -5.51 2.03
N THR A 95 20.75 -4.27 2.05
CA THR A 95 22.10 -3.96 2.54
C THR A 95 22.23 -4.27 4.03
N LYS A 96 23.39 -4.78 4.44
CA LYS A 96 23.66 -5.25 5.80
C LYS A 96 24.64 -4.37 6.58
N SER A 97 25.13 -3.29 5.96
CA SER A 97 26.02 -2.32 6.59
C SER A 97 26.07 -0.99 5.85
N TRP A 98 26.54 0.05 6.54
CA TRP A 98 26.85 1.32 5.92
C TRP A 98 27.94 1.20 4.84
N ASP A 99 28.93 0.32 5.05
CA ASP A 99 30.00 0.11 4.07
C ASP A 99 29.49 -0.54 2.77
N GLU A 100 28.49 -1.42 2.86
CA GLU A 100 27.84 -1.96 1.66
C GLU A 100 27.06 -0.88 0.89
N ILE A 101 26.40 0.05 1.59
CA ILE A 101 25.78 1.23 0.96
C ILE A 101 26.82 2.03 0.21
N ILE A 102 27.94 2.35 0.85
CA ILE A 102 29.04 3.11 0.25
C ILE A 102 29.59 2.41 -1.00
N ALA A 103 29.76 1.09 -0.97
CA ALA A 103 30.20 0.33 -2.13
C ALA A 103 29.18 0.42 -3.29
N ARG A 104 27.88 0.21 -3.02
CA ARG A 104 26.83 0.27 -4.05
C ARG A 104 26.71 1.65 -4.69
N ILE A 105 26.71 2.72 -3.90
CA ILE A 105 26.64 4.08 -4.46
C ILE A 105 27.91 4.47 -5.21
N SER A 106 29.08 3.98 -4.81
CA SER A 106 30.35 4.24 -5.52
C SER A 106 30.35 3.58 -6.90
N ASP A 107 29.78 2.39 -7.01
CA ASP A 107 29.60 1.69 -8.29
C ASP A 107 28.56 2.41 -9.17
N TYR A 108 27.39 2.71 -8.61
CA TYR A 108 26.32 3.44 -9.28
C TYR A 108 26.81 4.80 -9.80
N ALA A 109 27.61 5.52 -9.02
CA ALA A 109 28.13 6.84 -9.36
C ALA A 109 28.98 6.88 -10.67
N LYS A 110 29.50 5.72 -11.13
CA LYS A 110 30.26 5.60 -12.39
C LYS A 110 29.37 5.80 -13.62
N THR A 111 28.10 5.42 -13.52
CA THR A 111 27.13 5.45 -14.64
C THR A 111 25.96 6.42 -14.41
N ALA A 112 25.77 6.88 -13.17
CA ALA A 112 24.67 7.78 -12.80
C ALA A 112 24.83 9.18 -13.42
N PRO A 113 23.70 9.93 -13.60
CA PRO A 113 23.73 11.33 -13.99
C PRO A 113 24.70 12.13 -13.12
N LYS A 114 25.41 13.10 -13.73
CA LYS A 114 26.51 13.82 -13.05
C LYS A 114 26.02 14.77 -11.94
N GLU A 115 24.77 15.19 -11.98
CA GLU A 115 24.22 16.24 -11.09
C GLU A 115 24.03 15.73 -9.67
N TRP A 116 23.38 14.58 -9.49
CA TRP A 116 23.04 14.01 -8.19
C TRP A 116 23.37 12.52 -8.12
N ILE A 117 23.76 12.05 -6.92
CA ILE A 117 23.69 10.63 -6.56
C ILE A 117 22.48 10.46 -5.68
N TYR A 118 21.50 9.69 -6.17
CA TYR A 118 20.27 9.45 -5.46
C TYR A 118 20.04 7.95 -5.26
N GLY A 119 19.77 7.54 -4.02
CA GLY A 119 19.50 6.14 -3.69
C GLY A 119 18.34 5.99 -2.72
N ARG A 120 17.75 4.79 -2.67
CA ARG A 120 16.65 4.45 -1.75
C ARG A 120 16.73 3.01 -1.29
N GLY A 121 16.28 2.75 -0.05
CA GLY A 121 15.98 1.42 0.43
C GLY A 121 16.90 0.89 1.53
N TRP A 122 17.76 1.73 2.13
CA TRP A 122 18.54 1.31 3.29
C TRP A 122 17.70 1.26 4.57
N ASP A 123 18.01 0.31 5.45
CA ASP A 123 17.48 0.24 6.82
C ASP A 123 18.57 -0.16 7.81
N GLN A 124 18.90 0.74 8.74
CA GLN A 124 19.89 0.47 9.78
C GLN A 124 19.44 -0.61 10.78
N ASN A 125 18.13 -0.86 10.87
CA ASN A 125 17.62 -1.91 11.75
C ASN A 125 18.01 -3.32 11.28
N ASP A 126 18.33 -3.47 9.97
CA ASP A 126 18.85 -4.69 9.35
C ASP A 126 20.35 -4.90 9.53
N TRP A 127 21.06 -3.89 10.05
CA TRP A 127 22.52 -3.93 10.17
C TRP A 127 22.94 -4.47 11.53
N ALA A 128 24.18 -4.94 11.61
CA ALA A 128 24.77 -5.35 12.89
C ALA A 128 24.87 -4.15 13.86
N ILE A 129 25.19 -2.95 13.36
CA ILE A 129 25.17 -1.69 14.11
C ILE A 129 23.89 -0.95 13.73
N LYS A 130 22.89 -0.99 14.62
CA LYS A 130 21.55 -0.42 14.40
C LYS A 130 21.50 1.10 14.67
N GLU A 131 22.50 1.83 14.19
CA GLU A 131 22.59 3.29 14.32
C GLU A 131 22.42 3.98 12.98
N PHE A 132 21.90 5.21 12.99
CA PHE A 132 21.86 6.02 11.79
C PHE A 132 23.26 6.27 11.24
N PRO A 133 23.43 6.22 9.90
CA PRO A 133 24.70 6.57 9.28
C PRO A 133 24.95 8.07 9.39
N ASN A 134 26.21 8.49 9.11
CA ASN A 134 26.54 9.90 9.01
C ASN A 134 27.15 10.23 7.63
N LYS A 135 27.24 11.52 7.32
CA LYS A 135 27.70 12.02 6.02
C LYS A 135 29.21 11.92 5.76
N GLU A 136 30.04 11.61 6.77
CA GLU A 136 31.51 11.74 6.67
C GLU A 136 32.13 10.98 5.50
N LYS A 137 31.75 9.68 5.33
CA LYS A 137 32.23 8.88 4.18
C LYS A 137 31.70 9.41 2.85
N LEU A 138 30.47 9.95 2.82
CA LEU A 138 29.90 10.55 1.62
C LEU A 138 30.64 11.84 1.24
N ASP A 139 31.00 12.67 2.22
CA ASP A 139 31.75 13.91 2.03
C ASP A 139 33.14 13.63 1.47
N GLN A 140 33.81 12.59 1.97
CA GLN A 140 35.14 12.17 1.50
C GLN A 140 35.12 11.67 0.04
N LEU A 141 34.14 10.86 -0.31
CA LEU A 141 34.03 10.23 -1.64
C LEU A 141 33.45 11.17 -2.71
N PHE A 142 32.51 12.01 -2.30
CA PHE A 142 31.75 12.88 -3.21
C PHE A 142 31.74 14.35 -2.75
N PRO A 143 32.90 15.00 -2.55
CA PRO A 143 32.96 16.34 -1.97
C PRO A 143 32.29 17.42 -2.83
N ASN A 144 32.22 17.22 -4.15
CA ASN A 144 31.68 18.17 -5.11
C ASN A 144 30.37 17.72 -5.76
N ARG A 145 29.89 16.52 -5.44
CA ARG A 145 28.67 15.94 -6.00
C ARG A 145 27.63 15.70 -4.90
N PRO A 146 26.41 16.25 -5.01
CA PRO A 146 25.39 16.05 -3.99
C PRO A 146 24.94 14.60 -3.95
N VAL A 147 24.81 14.05 -2.74
CA VAL A 147 24.35 12.70 -2.46
C VAL A 147 23.16 12.77 -1.52
N TYR A 148 22.09 12.04 -1.85
CA TYR A 148 20.91 11.92 -1.01
C TYR A 148 20.41 10.48 -1.04
N LEU A 149 20.41 9.82 0.11
CA LEU A 149 20.05 8.41 0.25
C LEU A 149 18.86 8.26 1.18
N LYS A 150 17.70 7.93 0.62
CA LYS A 150 16.43 7.79 1.34
C LYS A 150 16.31 6.43 1.99
N ARG A 151 15.86 6.39 3.25
CA ARG A 151 15.57 5.17 3.99
C ARG A 151 14.39 4.42 3.34
N ILE A 152 14.27 3.13 3.64
CA ILE A 152 13.25 2.23 3.11
C ILE A 152 11.82 2.76 3.39
N ASP A 153 11.55 3.20 4.63
CA ASP A 153 10.24 3.71 5.06
C ASP A 153 9.87 5.06 4.44
N GLY A 154 10.83 5.74 3.81
CA GLY A 154 10.58 7.05 3.22
C GLY A 154 10.58 8.22 4.21
N HIS A 155 10.79 7.96 5.52
CA HIS A 155 10.70 8.93 6.61
C HIS A 155 12.06 9.40 7.15
N ALA A 156 13.18 8.92 6.59
CA ALA A 156 14.52 9.42 6.90
C ALA A 156 15.41 9.40 5.65
N ALA A 157 16.43 10.25 5.64
CA ALA A 157 17.45 10.26 4.61
C ALA A 157 18.78 10.75 5.17
N VAL A 158 19.90 10.31 4.56
CA VAL A 158 21.22 10.88 4.78
C VAL A 158 21.65 11.66 3.55
N ALA A 159 22.10 12.90 3.77
CA ALA A 159 22.60 13.81 2.76
C ALA A 159 24.07 14.16 3.05
N ASN A 160 24.91 14.24 2.00
CA ASN A 160 26.27 14.73 2.19
C ASN A 160 26.31 16.25 2.35
N GLN A 161 27.46 16.81 2.74
CA GLN A 161 27.62 18.25 2.95
C GLN A 161 27.23 19.04 1.69
N LYS A 162 27.60 18.58 0.51
CA LYS A 162 27.26 19.24 -0.76
C LYS A 162 25.75 19.37 -0.99
N ALA A 163 24.98 18.34 -0.66
CA ALA A 163 23.51 18.38 -0.75
C ALA A 163 22.91 19.34 0.30
N LEU A 164 23.45 19.33 1.54
CA LEU A 164 23.04 20.27 2.59
C LEU A 164 23.34 21.72 2.23
N ASP A 165 24.50 22.00 1.62
CA ASP A 165 24.89 23.35 1.16
C ASP A 165 23.94 23.87 0.06
N ILE A 166 23.57 23.01 -0.90
CA ILE A 166 22.58 23.35 -1.95
C ILE A 166 21.22 23.68 -1.33
N ALA A 167 20.84 22.95 -0.28
CA ALA A 167 19.59 23.16 0.43
C ALA A 167 19.62 24.35 1.42
N GLY A 168 20.81 24.94 1.66
CA GLY A 168 21.01 26.00 2.63
C GLY A 168 20.80 25.55 4.09
N ILE A 169 21.02 24.25 4.37
CA ILE A 169 20.83 23.68 5.70
C ILE A 169 22.06 23.95 6.56
N THR A 170 21.83 24.54 7.73
CA THR A 170 22.85 24.82 8.75
C THR A 170 22.46 24.15 10.07
N LYS A 171 23.37 24.18 11.06
CA LYS A 171 23.08 23.68 12.42
C LYS A 171 21.93 24.42 13.13
N ASP A 172 21.60 25.62 12.67
CA ASP A 172 20.55 26.45 13.26
C ASP A 172 19.21 26.34 12.51
N SER A 173 19.19 25.59 11.41
CA SER A 173 17.98 25.34 10.62
C SER A 173 16.96 24.54 11.43
N LYS A 174 15.68 24.93 11.34
CA LYS A 174 14.55 24.26 12.00
C LYS A 174 13.38 24.15 11.04
N ILE A 175 12.61 23.10 11.18
CA ILE A 175 11.37 22.88 10.42
C ILE A 175 10.34 22.19 11.30
N LEU A 176 9.08 22.60 11.19
CA LEU A 176 7.98 21.93 11.89
C LEU A 176 7.79 20.51 11.31
N GLY A 177 7.62 19.53 12.19
CA GLY A 177 7.39 18.16 11.76
C GLY A 177 8.62 17.50 11.14
N GLY A 178 9.84 17.93 11.49
CA GLY A 178 11.07 17.32 11.00
C GLY A 178 12.24 17.49 11.97
N GLU A 179 13.20 16.57 11.89
CA GLU A 179 14.45 16.62 12.66
C GLU A 179 15.65 16.74 11.72
N ILE A 180 16.53 17.71 11.97
CA ILE A 180 17.86 17.83 11.38
C ILE A 180 18.82 17.38 12.48
N GLU A 181 19.38 16.18 12.32
CA GLU A 181 20.18 15.58 13.38
C GLU A 181 21.53 16.28 13.57
N LEU A 182 21.84 16.60 14.82
CA LEU A 182 23.12 17.15 15.23
C LEU A 182 23.80 16.18 16.22
N LYS A 183 25.13 16.02 16.05
CA LYS A 183 25.99 15.34 17.01
C LYS A 183 27.14 16.30 17.35
N ASP A 184 27.29 16.58 18.64
CA ASP A 184 28.31 17.54 19.15
C ASP A 184 28.24 18.91 18.46
N GLY A 185 27.01 19.38 18.17
CA GLY A 185 26.75 20.67 17.50
C GLY A 185 27.08 20.70 15.99
N LYS A 186 27.35 19.55 15.37
CA LYS A 186 27.63 19.42 13.93
C LYS A 186 26.54 18.62 13.23
N LEU A 187 26.24 18.98 12.00
CA LEU A 187 25.32 18.23 11.12
C LEU A 187 25.85 16.82 10.89
N THR A 188 25.06 15.80 11.18
CA THR A 188 25.37 14.40 10.85
C THR A 188 25.05 14.06 9.39
N GLY A 189 24.19 14.86 8.75
CA GLY A 189 23.61 14.59 7.44
C GLY A 189 22.26 13.91 7.49
N MET A 190 21.83 13.41 8.65
CA MET A 190 20.52 12.78 8.79
C MET A 190 19.41 13.82 8.84
N LEU A 191 18.37 13.56 8.06
CA LEU A 191 17.14 14.33 7.94
C LEU A 191 15.96 13.40 8.17
N VAL A 192 15.04 13.79 9.03
CA VAL A 192 13.84 12.98 9.35
C VAL A 192 12.60 13.77 8.96
N ASP A 193 11.65 13.09 8.32
CA ASP A 193 10.33 13.60 7.92
C ASP A 193 10.40 14.93 7.14
N ASN A 194 9.72 15.99 7.57
CA ASN A 194 9.68 17.26 6.84
C ASN A 194 11.06 17.87 6.57
N ALA A 195 12.10 17.52 7.35
CA ALA A 195 13.45 18.00 7.08
C ALA A 195 14.00 17.49 5.73
N MET A 196 13.51 16.36 5.24
CA MET A 196 13.88 15.79 3.95
C MET A 196 13.45 16.70 2.79
N THR A 197 12.30 17.36 2.90
CA THR A 197 11.75 18.24 1.86
C THR A 197 12.66 19.42 1.55
N LEU A 198 13.49 19.83 2.52
CA LEU A 198 14.45 20.90 2.30
C LEU A 198 15.48 20.57 1.22
N VAL A 199 15.83 19.28 1.06
CA VAL A 199 16.77 18.79 0.04
C VAL A 199 16.01 18.31 -1.20
N GLU A 200 14.88 17.58 -1.03
CA GLU A 200 14.16 16.92 -2.11
C GLU A 200 13.71 17.88 -3.22
N LYS A 201 13.35 19.11 -2.89
CA LYS A 201 12.97 20.15 -3.87
C LYS A 201 14.08 20.54 -4.86
N TYR A 202 15.33 20.17 -4.60
CA TYR A 202 16.48 20.42 -5.50
C TYR A 202 16.88 19.19 -6.32
N ILE A 203 16.26 18.05 -6.05
CA ILE A 203 16.51 16.82 -6.80
C ILE A 203 15.73 16.90 -8.12
N PRO A 204 16.40 16.72 -9.28
CA PRO A 204 15.71 16.77 -10.57
C PRO A 204 14.61 15.69 -10.68
N ASP A 205 13.47 16.08 -11.25
CA ASP A 205 12.45 15.14 -11.64
C ASP A 205 12.92 14.25 -12.79
N ILE A 206 12.38 13.03 -12.84
CA ILE A 206 12.55 12.16 -14.00
C ILE A 206 11.78 12.72 -15.20
N GLU A 207 12.27 12.46 -16.41
CA GLU A 207 11.58 12.83 -17.64
C GLU A 207 10.22 12.14 -17.77
N ASP A 208 9.19 12.86 -18.22
CA ASP A 208 7.82 12.36 -18.35
C ASP A 208 7.74 11.06 -19.16
N LYS A 209 8.52 10.97 -20.25
CA LYS A 209 8.57 9.76 -21.11
C LYS A 209 9.09 8.55 -20.34
N MET A 210 10.12 8.73 -19.53
CA MET A 210 10.69 7.66 -18.69
C MET A 210 9.72 7.25 -17.59
N ALA A 211 9.03 8.21 -16.96
CA ALA A 211 8.03 7.91 -15.95
C ALA A 211 6.91 7.02 -16.52
N ILE A 212 6.37 7.36 -17.70
CA ILE A 212 5.34 6.56 -18.39
C ILE A 212 5.86 5.16 -18.72
N GLN A 213 7.10 5.03 -19.16
CA GLN A 213 7.72 3.74 -19.43
C GLN A 213 7.78 2.90 -18.16
N TYR A 214 8.24 3.46 -17.04
CA TYR A 214 8.35 2.75 -15.76
C TYR A 214 6.97 2.38 -15.19
N PHE A 215 5.92 3.19 -15.38
CA PHE A 215 4.55 2.77 -15.06
C PHE A 215 4.15 1.52 -15.84
N SER A 216 4.47 1.46 -17.13
CA SER A 216 4.17 0.30 -17.97
C SER A 216 4.96 -0.95 -17.58
N GLU A 217 6.19 -0.80 -17.12
CA GLU A 217 7.02 -1.91 -16.65
C GLU A 217 6.53 -2.42 -15.30
N LEU A 218 6.29 -1.52 -14.34
CA LEU A 218 5.88 -1.88 -12.99
C LEU A 218 4.49 -2.53 -12.95
N GLN A 219 3.54 -2.10 -13.81
CA GLN A 219 2.25 -2.76 -13.87
C GLN A 219 2.36 -4.24 -14.30
N LYS A 220 3.32 -4.59 -15.18
CA LYS A 220 3.53 -6.00 -15.56
C LYS A 220 4.02 -6.83 -14.40
N GLU A 221 4.90 -6.25 -13.57
CA GLU A 221 5.35 -6.85 -12.34
C GLU A 221 4.17 -7.04 -11.37
N CYS A 222 3.34 -6.01 -11.15
CA CYS A 222 2.12 -6.12 -10.35
C CYS A 222 1.17 -7.21 -10.86
N PHE A 223 0.95 -7.29 -12.18
CA PHE A 223 0.11 -8.33 -12.77
C PHE A 223 0.68 -9.73 -12.54
N SER A 224 2.01 -9.91 -12.57
CA SER A 224 2.63 -11.21 -12.27
C SER A 224 2.42 -11.69 -10.84
N TYR A 225 2.13 -10.76 -9.92
CA TYR A 225 1.72 -11.06 -8.55
C TYR A 225 0.19 -11.16 -8.37
N GLY A 226 -0.58 -11.07 -9.44
CA GLY A 226 -2.04 -11.17 -9.37
C GLY A 226 -2.78 -9.89 -8.99
N LEU A 227 -2.09 -8.77 -8.85
CA LEU A 227 -2.69 -7.48 -8.57
C LEU A 227 -3.40 -6.96 -9.82
N THR A 228 -4.69 -6.62 -9.71
CA THR A 228 -5.49 -6.04 -10.79
C THR A 228 -5.94 -4.62 -10.50
N SER A 229 -5.83 -4.18 -9.25
CA SER A 229 -6.13 -2.82 -8.80
C SER A 229 -5.19 -2.42 -7.67
N LEU A 230 -4.89 -1.12 -7.57
CA LEU A 230 -3.98 -0.53 -6.60
C LEU A 230 -4.59 0.73 -6.02
N HIS A 231 -4.36 0.99 -4.70
CA HIS A 231 -4.60 2.30 -4.11
C HIS A 231 -3.26 3.04 -3.98
N ASP A 232 -3.03 4.00 -4.87
CA ASP A 232 -1.77 4.76 -4.92
C ASP A 232 -1.88 6.00 -4.03
N CYS A 233 -1.08 6.02 -2.98
CA CYS A 233 -1.20 6.93 -1.86
C CYS A 233 -0.27 8.14 -1.99
N GLY A 234 -0.83 9.33 -2.27
CA GLY A 234 -0.09 10.60 -2.29
C GLY A 234 0.50 10.96 -3.66
N ILE A 235 -0.36 11.02 -4.69
CA ILE A 235 0.07 11.45 -6.02
C ILE A 235 -0.10 12.95 -6.25
N THR A 236 0.78 13.53 -7.08
CA THR A 236 0.67 14.92 -7.53
C THR A 236 -0.28 15.04 -8.73
N GLU A 237 -0.73 16.26 -9.05
CA GLU A 237 -1.47 16.51 -10.28
C GLU A 237 -0.65 16.25 -11.55
N LYS A 238 0.66 16.50 -11.51
CA LYS A 238 1.58 16.14 -12.58
C LYS A 238 1.56 14.62 -12.81
N THR A 239 1.68 13.85 -11.72
CA THR A 239 1.65 12.39 -11.76
C THR A 239 0.31 11.87 -12.30
N LEU A 240 -0.81 12.45 -11.88
CA LEU A 240 -2.13 12.10 -12.42
C LEU A 240 -2.18 12.33 -13.95
N GLY A 241 -1.68 13.46 -14.42
CA GLY A 241 -1.60 13.75 -15.86
C GLY A 241 -0.75 12.73 -16.63
N LEU A 242 0.34 12.24 -16.04
CA LEU A 242 1.18 11.20 -16.63
C LEU A 242 0.48 9.84 -16.67
N LEU A 243 -0.25 9.47 -15.61
CA LEU A 243 -1.07 8.25 -15.59
C LEU A 243 -2.16 8.29 -16.66
N GLU A 244 -2.88 9.40 -16.80
CA GLU A 244 -3.91 9.59 -17.83
C GLU A 244 -3.32 9.53 -19.25
N LYS A 245 -2.13 10.11 -19.45
CA LYS A 245 -1.40 10.02 -20.72
C LYS A 245 -0.98 8.59 -21.04
N ALA A 246 -0.45 7.86 -20.05
CA ALA A 246 -0.08 6.45 -20.19
C ALA A 246 -1.30 5.58 -20.56
N GLN A 247 -2.45 5.83 -19.91
CA GLN A 247 -3.71 5.16 -20.20
C GLN A 247 -4.23 5.48 -21.62
N ALA A 248 -4.16 6.74 -22.06
CA ALA A 248 -4.56 7.16 -23.39
C ALA A 248 -3.72 6.50 -24.50
N GLN A 249 -2.45 6.24 -24.21
CA GLN A 249 -1.51 5.51 -25.07
C GLN A 249 -1.65 3.98 -25.01
N ASN A 250 -2.61 3.45 -24.22
CA ASN A 250 -2.79 2.01 -23.93
C ASN A 250 -1.54 1.35 -23.29
N SER A 251 -0.64 2.11 -22.70
CA SER A 251 0.53 1.60 -21.99
C SER A 251 0.26 1.32 -20.51
N LEU A 252 -0.88 1.78 -19.98
CA LEU A 252 -1.34 1.52 -18.62
C LEU A 252 -2.75 0.94 -18.64
N GLN A 253 -2.90 -0.28 -18.09
CA GLN A 253 -4.17 -1.02 -17.97
C GLN A 253 -4.56 -1.27 -16.52
N MET A 254 -3.63 -1.08 -15.59
CA MET A 254 -3.85 -1.22 -14.14
C MET A 254 -4.98 -0.29 -13.68
N LYS A 255 -5.87 -0.80 -12.83
CA LYS A 255 -6.86 0.03 -12.14
C LYS A 255 -6.19 0.72 -10.97
N ILE A 256 -6.31 2.04 -10.90
CA ILE A 256 -5.67 2.86 -9.86
C ILE A 256 -6.72 3.70 -9.15
N PHE A 257 -6.88 3.47 -7.85
CA PHE A 257 -7.56 4.38 -6.95
C PHE A 257 -6.52 5.31 -6.34
N ALA A 258 -6.51 6.55 -6.78
CA ALA A 258 -5.50 7.53 -6.41
C ALA A 258 -5.97 8.42 -5.26
N LEU A 259 -5.11 8.63 -4.28
CA LEU A 259 -5.24 9.66 -3.26
C LEU A 259 -4.25 10.77 -3.59
N MET A 260 -4.75 12.01 -3.75
CA MET A 260 -3.91 13.17 -3.99
C MET A 260 -3.04 13.47 -2.77
N GLU A 261 -1.85 14.00 -2.96
CA GLU A 261 -1.02 14.48 -1.85
C GLU A 261 -1.71 15.62 -1.07
N ASP A 262 -1.37 15.77 0.20
CA ASP A 262 -1.81 16.84 1.08
C ASP A 262 -1.16 18.18 0.66
N ASN A 263 -1.71 18.79 -0.39
CA ASN A 263 -1.24 20.06 -0.93
C ASN A 263 -2.38 21.08 -0.93
N PRO A 264 -2.29 22.16 -0.14
CA PRO A 264 -3.33 23.19 -0.07
C PRO A 264 -3.72 23.81 -1.42
N ALA A 265 -2.82 23.85 -2.40
CA ALA A 265 -3.10 24.33 -3.75
C ALA A 265 -4.10 23.47 -4.52
N TYR A 266 -4.29 22.22 -4.09
CA TYR A 266 -5.20 21.27 -4.74
C TYR A 266 -6.61 21.28 -4.16
N TYR A 267 -6.79 21.70 -2.90
CA TYR A 267 -8.04 21.50 -2.15
C TYR A 267 -9.26 22.10 -2.84
N ASP A 268 -9.26 23.40 -3.17
CA ASP A 268 -10.45 24.07 -3.72
C ASP A 268 -10.93 23.41 -5.00
N ARG A 269 -9.99 23.07 -5.88
CA ARG A 269 -10.30 22.44 -7.16
C ARG A 269 -10.87 21.04 -6.98
N TRP A 270 -10.18 20.20 -6.19
CA TRP A 270 -10.58 18.79 -6.03
C TRP A 270 -11.83 18.65 -5.17
N ILE A 271 -11.99 19.44 -4.12
CA ILE A 271 -13.21 19.44 -3.29
C ILE A 271 -14.43 19.87 -4.14
N LYS A 272 -14.27 20.88 -5.00
CA LYS A 272 -15.33 21.29 -5.92
C LYS A 272 -15.61 20.24 -7.01
N LYS A 273 -14.57 19.58 -7.52
CA LYS A 273 -14.70 18.54 -8.55
C LYS A 273 -15.32 17.26 -7.99
N GLY A 274 -15.04 16.92 -6.75
CA GLY A 274 -15.42 15.65 -6.14
C GLY A 274 -14.64 14.47 -6.69
N ARG A 275 -15.15 13.25 -6.44
CA ARG A 275 -14.56 12.03 -6.97
C ARG A 275 -14.54 12.06 -8.49
N TYR A 276 -13.38 11.76 -9.04
CA TYR A 276 -13.14 11.83 -10.47
C TYR A 276 -12.70 10.47 -11.01
N THR A 277 -13.37 9.97 -12.04
CA THR A 277 -13.00 8.73 -12.70
C THR A 277 -12.76 8.96 -14.18
N ASN A 278 -11.64 8.47 -14.66
CA ASN A 278 -11.26 8.44 -16.08
C ASN A 278 -10.78 7.02 -16.42
N LYS A 279 -11.65 6.22 -17.02
CA LYS A 279 -11.44 4.79 -17.34
C LYS A 279 -11.00 4.00 -16.07
N ASN A 280 -9.70 3.60 -16.00
CA ASN A 280 -9.14 2.79 -14.93
C ASN A 280 -8.57 3.62 -13.76
N ILE A 281 -8.60 4.94 -13.82
CA ILE A 281 -8.05 5.82 -12.80
C ILE A 281 -9.20 6.52 -12.08
N THR A 282 -9.24 6.42 -10.76
CA THR A 282 -10.20 7.12 -9.91
C THR A 282 -9.46 7.92 -8.85
N VAL A 283 -9.66 9.24 -8.81
CA VAL A 283 -9.22 10.09 -7.69
C VAL A 283 -10.31 10.08 -6.65
N GLY A 284 -10.01 9.53 -5.46
CA GLY A 284 -11.00 9.28 -4.42
C GLY A 284 -10.85 10.11 -3.14
N GLY A 285 -9.75 10.85 -2.98
CA GLY A 285 -9.50 11.61 -1.76
C GLY A 285 -8.09 12.17 -1.66
N PHE A 286 -7.68 12.48 -0.43
CA PHE A 286 -6.35 12.96 -0.11
C PHE A 286 -5.62 12.02 0.83
N LYS A 287 -4.32 11.77 0.55
CA LYS A 287 -3.38 11.15 1.49
C LYS A 287 -2.78 12.27 2.33
N VAL A 288 -2.90 12.11 3.64
CA VAL A 288 -2.39 13.04 4.65
C VAL A 288 -1.39 12.29 5.53
N TYR A 289 -0.35 12.96 5.98
CA TYR A 289 0.63 12.38 6.89
C TYR A 289 0.53 13.08 8.25
N SER A 290 0.10 12.36 9.29
CA SER A 290 0.00 12.97 10.63
C SER A 290 1.31 12.90 11.40
N ASP A 291 2.09 11.83 11.23
CA ASP A 291 3.38 11.62 11.87
C ASP A 291 4.34 10.85 10.98
N GLY A 292 5.53 10.53 11.48
CA GLY A 292 6.53 9.73 10.79
C GLY A 292 6.46 8.23 11.13
N ALA A 293 7.53 7.48 10.80
CA ALA A 293 7.59 6.04 11.01
C ALA A 293 8.19 5.64 12.36
N LEU A 294 7.81 4.43 12.84
CA LEU A 294 8.34 3.88 14.10
C LEU A 294 9.85 3.58 14.01
N GLY A 295 10.29 3.02 12.88
CA GLY A 295 11.69 2.63 12.65
C GLY A 295 12.67 3.80 12.68
N SER A 296 12.27 4.95 12.13
CA SER A 296 13.03 6.21 12.12
C SER A 296 12.82 7.07 13.38
N ARG A 297 11.94 6.64 14.30
CA ARG A 297 11.53 7.37 15.51
C ARG A 297 10.82 8.72 15.25
N GLY A 298 10.19 8.86 14.08
CA GLY A 298 9.30 9.98 13.73
C GLY A 298 7.86 9.78 14.21
N ALA A 299 7.42 8.53 14.45
CA ALA A 299 6.07 8.23 14.93
C ALA A 299 5.77 8.94 16.26
N CYS A 300 4.63 9.64 16.32
CA CYS A 300 4.24 10.47 17.48
C CYS A 300 3.59 9.62 18.57
N LEU A 301 4.29 9.44 19.68
CA LEU A 301 3.90 8.58 20.79
C LEU A 301 3.38 9.36 22.00
N ASN A 302 2.46 8.78 22.77
CA ASN A 302 2.00 9.32 24.06
C ASN A 302 3.12 9.34 25.12
N HIS A 303 4.05 8.39 25.04
CA HIS A 303 5.18 8.23 25.96
C HIS A 303 6.49 8.14 25.19
N ASP A 304 7.60 8.37 25.88
CA ASP A 304 8.93 8.31 25.29
C ASP A 304 9.18 6.96 24.59
N TYR A 305 9.95 6.99 23.51
CA TYR A 305 10.53 5.78 22.96
C TYR A 305 11.34 5.05 24.04
N SER A 306 11.19 3.73 24.14
CA SER A 306 11.87 2.94 25.17
C SER A 306 13.39 3.00 25.02
N ASP A 307 13.89 3.16 23.82
CA ASP A 307 15.31 3.25 23.45
C ASP A 307 15.81 4.69 23.22
N LYS A 308 14.94 5.72 23.41
CA LYS A 308 15.33 7.13 23.31
C LYS A 308 14.54 7.97 24.33
N LYS A 309 15.03 8.03 25.56
CA LYS A 309 14.40 8.81 26.64
C LYS A 309 14.31 10.30 26.28
N GLY A 310 13.18 10.92 26.65
CA GLY A 310 12.89 12.33 26.33
C GLY A 310 12.45 12.56 24.90
N TRP A 311 12.27 11.50 24.10
CA TRP A 311 11.85 11.59 22.71
C TRP A 311 10.56 10.83 22.47
N ARG A 312 9.59 11.49 21.79
CA ARG A 312 8.26 10.94 21.51
C ARG A 312 7.85 11.02 20.03
N GLY A 313 8.78 11.40 19.15
CA GLY A 313 8.42 11.77 17.77
C GLY A 313 7.64 13.08 17.74
N PHE A 314 6.92 13.32 16.66
CA PHE A 314 6.19 14.57 16.46
C PHE A 314 5.09 14.43 15.40
N LEU A 315 4.11 15.36 15.42
CA LEU A 315 3.18 15.52 14.30
C LEU A 315 3.86 16.30 13.17
N LEU A 316 3.57 15.95 11.91
CA LEU A 316 4.16 16.60 10.73
C LEU A 316 3.54 17.97 10.43
N SER A 317 2.34 18.21 10.93
CA SER A 317 1.65 19.48 10.88
C SER A 317 0.96 19.77 12.22
N ASP A 318 0.52 20.99 12.43
CA ASP A 318 -0.27 21.31 13.60
C ASP A 318 -1.68 20.69 13.51
N ARG A 319 -2.32 20.44 14.65
CA ARG A 319 -3.68 19.88 14.73
C ARG A 319 -4.68 20.67 13.87
N LYS A 320 -4.53 22.00 13.83
CA LYS A 320 -5.43 22.89 13.08
C LYS A 320 -5.40 22.64 11.58
N HIS A 321 -4.25 22.23 11.01
CA HIS A 321 -4.15 21.82 9.61
C HIS A 321 -5.08 20.63 9.33
N PHE A 322 -4.98 19.57 10.11
CA PHE A 322 -5.82 18.37 9.95
C PHE A 322 -7.30 18.66 10.15
N GLU A 323 -7.65 19.45 11.17
CA GLU A 323 -9.04 19.89 11.41
C GLU A 323 -9.62 20.69 10.24
N ASN A 324 -8.85 21.64 9.69
CA ASN A 324 -9.28 22.44 8.58
C ASN A 324 -9.56 21.59 7.34
N LEU A 325 -8.66 20.66 7.00
CA LEU A 325 -8.86 19.77 5.86
C LEU A 325 -10.06 18.84 6.09
N ALA A 326 -10.18 18.24 7.28
CA ALA A 326 -11.31 17.39 7.63
C ALA A 326 -12.66 18.15 7.50
N LYS A 327 -12.76 19.37 8.04
CA LYS A 327 -13.95 20.23 7.92
C LYS A 327 -14.29 20.54 6.47
N ARG A 328 -13.30 20.78 5.62
CA ARG A 328 -13.49 21.02 4.18
C ARG A 328 -13.99 19.78 3.45
N LEU A 329 -13.45 18.60 3.78
CA LEU A 329 -13.80 17.33 3.13
C LEU A 329 -15.15 16.77 3.62
N LYS A 330 -15.65 17.17 4.80
CA LYS A 330 -16.91 16.69 5.37
C LYS A 330 -18.08 16.72 4.37
N ASN A 331 -18.19 17.77 3.57
CA ASN A 331 -19.30 17.99 2.65
C ASN A 331 -18.98 17.56 1.20
N SER A 332 -17.83 16.94 0.96
CA SER A 332 -17.47 16.38 -0.35
C SER A 332 -17.69 14.87 -0.36
N ASP A 333 -17.56 14.22 -1.52
CA ASP A 333 -17.52 12.77 -1.68
C ASP A 333 -16.10 12.21 -1.65
N LEU A 334 -15.11 13.05 -1.31
CA LEU A 334 -13.71 12.66 -1.18
C LEU A 334 -13.39 12.12 0.20
N GLN A 335 -12.47 11.18 0.25
CA GLN A 335 -11.96 10.59 1.49
C GLN A 335 -10.80 11.41 2.05
N MET A 336 -10.66 11.39 3.37
CA MET A 336 -9.42 11.72 4.06
C MET A 336 -8.77 10.40 4.50
N ALA A 337 -7.61 10.10 3.93
CA ALA A 337 -6.81 8.92 4.26
C ALA A 337 -5.54 9.37 4.96
N THR A 338 -5.50 9.23 6.28
CA THR A 338 -4.42 9.80 7.10
C THR A 338 -3.48 8.72 7.61
N HIS A 339 -2.20 8.83 7.23
CA HIS A 339 -1.13 8.05 7.84
C HIS A 339 -1.05 8.39 9.33
N ALA A 340 -1.16 7.41 10.19
CA ALA A 340 -0.93 7.52 11.61
C ALA A 340 -0.33 6.22 12.15
N ILE A 341 0.92 6.30 12.61
CA ILE A 341 1.67 5.17 13.17
C ILE A 341 1.67 5.22 14.69
N GLY A 342 2.06 6.34 15.29
CA GLY A 342 2.12 6.49 16.74
C GLY A 342 0.74 6.57 17.39
N ASP A 343 0.64 6.11 18.64
CA ASP A 343 -0.60 6.11 19.42
C ASP A 343 -1.13 7.53 19.69
N SER A 344 -0.25 8.52 19.83
CA SER A 344 -0.63 9.93 19.95
C SER A 344 -1.17 10.51 18.65
N ALA A 345 -0.56 10.15 17.51
CA ALA A 345 -1.05 10.56 16.19
C ALA A 345 -2.40 9.93 15.89
N ASN A 346 -2.55 8.62 16.10
CA ASN A 346 -3.83 7.91 15.95
C ASN A 346 -4.93 8.56 16.78
N ARG A 347 -4.68 8.80 18.08
CA ARG A 347 -5.63 9.49 18.96
C ARG A 347 -6.04 10.86 18.42
N THR A 348 -5.05 11.65 18.00
CA THR A 348 -5.29 13.00 17.47
C THR A 348 -6.22 12.97 16.26
N ILE A 349 -5.95 12.08 15.29
CA ILE A 349 -6.75 11.99 14.08
C ILE A 349 -8.13 11.39 14.36
N LEU A 350 -8.24 10.36 15.22
CA LEU A 350 -9.52 9.80 15.64
C LEU A 350 -10.42 10.85 16.30
N GLN A 351 -9.87 11.70 17.16
CA GLN A 351 -10.60 12.81 17.77
C GLN A 351 -11.08 13.84 16.73
N ILE A 352 -10.23 14.22 15.78
CA ILE A 352 -10.62 15.14 14.70
C ILE A 352 -11.74 14.53 13.86
N TYR A 353 -11.65 13.24 13.54
CA TYR A 353 -12.69 12.54 12.78
C TYR A 353 -14.00 12.44 13.56
N ASP A 354 -13.94 12.21 14.89
CA ASP A 354 -15.10 12.27 15.78
C ASP A 354 -15.80 13.64 15.70
N GLU A 355 -15.04 14.72 15.95
CA GLU A 355 -15.55 16.09 15.95
C GLU A 355 -16.21 16.49 14.62
N VAL A 356 -15.66 15.96 13.50
CA VAL A 356 -16.12 16.31 12.16
C VAL A 356 -17.26 15.40 11.67
N LEU A 357 -17.13 14.08 11.85
CA LEU A 357 -18.08 13.08 11.32
C LEU A 357 -19.32 12.88 12.21
N CYS A 358 -19.18 13.12 13.53
CA CYS A 358 -20.27 13.11 14.50
C CYS A 358 -21.06 11.78 14.56
N GLY A 359 -20.41 10.63 14.48
CA GLY A 359 -21.02 9.32 14.59
C GLY A 359 -20.83 8.40 13.39
N LYS A 360 -21.62 7.32 13.35
CA LYS A 360 -21.55 6.34 12.23
C LYS A 360 -21.92 6.98 10.91
N ASN A 361 -21.12 6.66 9.88
CA ASN A 361 -21.27 7.24 8.55
C ASN A 361 -20.73 6.28 7.47
N ASP A 362 -20.89 6.62 6.19
CA ASP A 362 -20.30 5.91 5.04
C ASP A 362 -19.34 6.83 4.25
N ARG A 363 -18.59 7.70 4.93
CA ARG A 363 -17.55 8.52 4.32
C ARG A 363 -16.32 7.72 3.95
N ARG A 364 -16.12 6.59 4.61
CA ARG A 364 -15.00 5.68 4.44
C ARG A 364 -13.64 6.38 4.57
N TRP A 365 -13.58 7.34 5.49
CA TRP A 365 -12.31 7.94 5.85
C TRP A 365 -11.43 6.92 6.53
N ARG A 366 -10.12 6.99 6.27
CA ARG A 366 -9.19 5.94 6.64
C ARG A 366 -8.11 6.46 7.57
N ILE A 367 -7.65 5.60 8.46
CA ILE A 367 -6.34 5.72 9.07
C ILE A 367 -5.47 4.65 8.42
N GLU A 368 -4.50 5.13 7.67
CA GLU A 368 -3.48 4.30 7.04
C GLU A 368 -2.47 3.87 8.10
N HIS A 369 -2.09 2.64 8.06
CA HIS A 369 -1.29 1.90 9.02
C HIS A 369 -2.06 1.56 10.30
N ALA A 370 -2.65 2.51 11.02
CA ALA A 370 -3.30 2.28 12.31
C ALA A 370 -2.42 1.36 13.19
N GLN A 371 -1.10 1.68 13.23
CA GLN A 371 -0.10 0.69 13.60
C GLN A 371 0.01 0.49 15.10
N ILE A 372 -0.04 1.58 15.88
CA ILE A 372 0.01 1.55 17.34
C ILE A 372 -1.22 2.30 17.84
N ILE A 373 -2.11 1.60 18.55
CA ILE A 373 -3.36 2.18 19.04
C ILE A 373 -3.33 2.14 20.59
N ASP A 374 -3.65 3.25 21.23
CA ASP A 374 -3.88 3.20 22.67
C ASP A 374 -5.08 2.31 22.97
N LYS A 375 -4.98 1.48 24.03
CA LYS A 375 -6.04 0.52 24.40
C LYS A 375 -7.43 1.14 24.57
N ASN A 376 -7.50 2.43 24.86
CA ASN A 376 -8.75 3.15 25.09
C ASN A 376 -9.32 3.79 23.80
N ASP A 377 -8.66 3.64 22.64
CA ASP A 377 -9.04 4.33 21.40
C ASP A 377 -9.54 3.36 20.31
N PHE A 378 -9.47 2.03 20.52
CA PHE A 378 -9.91 1.05 19.52
C PHE A 378 -11.39 1.20 19.14
N ASP A 379 -12.27 1.45 20.12
CA ASP A 379 -13.71 1.58 19.90
C ASP A 379 -14.08 2.79 19.04
N LEU A 380 -13.22 3.80 18.94
CA LEU A 380 -13.44 4.98 18.11
C LEU A 380 -13.52 4.63 16.61
N PHE A 381 -12.79 3.61 16.16
CA PHE A 381 -12.90 3.12 14.78
C PHE A 381 -14.33 2.66 14.45
N GLY A 382 -14.92 1.81 15.30
CA GLY A 382 -16.28 1.33 15.12
C GLY A 382 -17.34 2.40 15.35
N LYS A 383 -17.13 3.24 16.36
CA LYS A 383 -18.07 4.31 16.74
C LYS A 383 -18.27 5.33 15.63
N TYR A 384 -17.21 5.65 14.88
CA TYR A 384 -17.23 6.66 13.82
C TYR A 384 -17.08 6.07 12.41
N SER A 385 -17.14 4.74 12.26
CA SER A 385 -16.98 4.04 10.97
C SER A 385 -15.68 4.40 10.24
N ILE A 386 -14.58 4.59 10.99
CA ILE A 386 -13.26 4.90 10.45
C ILE A 386 -12.60 3.60 10.03
N ILE A 387 -12.03 3.56 8.84
CA ILE A 387 -11.42 2.36 8.27
C ILE A 387 -9.96 2.25 8.72
N PRO A 388 -9.56 1.20 9.45
CA PRO A 388 -8.15 0.87 9.61
C PRO A 388 -7.64 0.21 8.33
N SER A 389 -6.73 0.85 7.62
CA SER A 389 -6.11 0.33 6.38
C SER A 389 -4.70 -0.14 6.71
N VAL A 390 -4.51 -1.46 6.81
CA VAL A 390 -3.32 -2.03 7.45
C VAL A 390 -2.44 -2.83 6.50
N GLN A 391 -1.16 -3.00 6.88
CA GLN A 391 -0.14 -3.68 6.10
C GLN A 391 0.43 -4.85 6.94
N PRO A 392 -0.06 -6.08 6.74
CA PRO A 392 0.33 -7.23 7.56
C PRO A 392 1.83 -7.51 7.59
N THR A 393 2.54 -7.24 6.50
CA THR A 393 4.00 -7.43 6.42
C THR A 393 4.77 -6.55 7.40
N HIS A 394 4.29 -5.34 7.72
CA HIS A 394 4.93 -4.50 8.75
C HIS A 394 5.04 -5.19 10.10
N ALA A 395 4.03 -5.98 10.50
CA ALA A 395 4.13 -6.72 11.77
C ALA A 395 5.29 -7.71 11.78
N THR A 396 5.57 -8.35 10.65
CA THR A 396 6.59 -9.40 10.55
C THR A 396 7.96 -8.89 10.13
N SER A 397 8.05 -7.71 9.54
CA SER A 397 9.31 -7.01 9.30
C SER A 397 9.80 -6.24 10.52
N ASP A 398 8.88 -5.64 11.27
CA ASP A 398 9.20 -4.79 12.44
C ASP A 398 9.43 -5.60 13.73
N MET A 399 8.94 -6.84 13.81
CA MET A 399 9.00 -7.67 15.04
C MET A 399 10.40 -7.81 15.64
N TYR A 400 11.45 -7.63 14.83
CA TYR A 400 12.85 -7.76 15.24
C TYR A 400 13.37 -6.56 16.06
N TRP A 401 12.62 -5.45 16.07
CA TRP A 401 13.06 -4.22 16.72
C TRP A 401 11.92 -3.38 17.32
N ALA A 402 10.67 -3.71 17.05
CA ALA A 402 9.51 -2.93 17.53
C ALA A 402 9.44 -2.91 19.07
N GLU A 403 9.83 -3.99 19.76
CA GLU A 403 9.90 -4.03 21.23
C GLU A 403 10.95 -3.04 21.77
N ASP A 404 12.08 -2.86 21.09
CA ASP A 404 13.10 -1.88 21.51
C ASP A 404 12.52 -0.45 21.49
N ARG A 405 11.63 -0.15 20.54
CA ARG A 405 10.98 1.16 20.39
C ARG A 405 9.88 1.39 21.43
N LEU A 406 9.05 0.38 21.66
CA LEU A 406 7.79 0.52 22.40
C LEU A 406 7.85 -0.03 23.81
N GLY A 407 8.70 -1.02 24.07
CA GLY A 407 8.62 -1.86 25.26
C GLY A 407 7.45 -2.83 25.20
N LYS A 408 7.48 -3.87 26.04
CA LYS A 408 6.52 -5.00 26.02
C LYS A 408 5.06 -4.60 26.15
N ASP A 409 4.76 -3.60 26.96
CA ASP A 409 3.36 -3.28 27.26
C ASP A 409 2.66 -2.55 26.11
N ARG A 410 3.34 -1.62 25.46
CA ARG A 410 2.79 -0.91 24.28
C ARG A 410 2.77 -1.79 23.03
N LEU A 411 3.75 -2.69 22.90
CA LEU A 411 3.81 -3.61 21.77
C LEU A 411 2.54 -4.47 21.63
N LYS A 412 1.86 -4.79 22.71
CA LYS A 412 0.59 -5.55 22.70
C LYS A 412 -0.52 -4.89 21.89
N TYR A 413 -0.47 -3.58 21.75
CA TYR A 413 -1.47 -2.77 21.04
C TYR A 413 -0.95 -2.24 19.69
N ALA A 414 0.21 -2.70 19.27
CA ALA A 414 0.76 -2.47 17.95
C ALA A 414 0.45 -3.65 17.03
N TYR A 415 0.17 -3.39 15.76
CA TYR A 415 -0.18 -4.41 14.76
C TYR A 415 -1.36 -5.31 15.17
N ALA A 416 -2.32 -4.74 15.90
CA ALA A 416 -3.45 -5.44 16.52
C ALA A 416 -4.62 -5.60 15.53
N TYR A 417 -4.40 -6.32 14.43
CA TYR A 417 -5.32 -6.36 13.28
C TYR A 417 -6.65 -7.03 13.60
N GLU A 418 -6.66 -8.09 14.42
CA GLU A 418 -7.91 -8.75 14.84
C GLU A 418 -8.75 -7.82 15.73
N ASP A 419 -8.11 -7.03 16.61
CA ASP A 419 -8.84 -6.07 17.43
C ASP A 419 -9.38 -4.90 16.61
N LEU A 420 -8.65 -4.43 15.60
CA LEU A 420 -9.13 -3.44 14.63
C LEU A 420 -10.27 -3.99 13.77
N LEU A 421 -10.16 -5.24 13.31
CA LEU A 421 -11.21 -5.90 12.54
C LEU A 421 -12.54 -5.97 13.30
N LYS A 422 -12.50 -6.29 14.59
CA LYS A 422 -13.70 -6.36 15.45
C LYS A 422 -14.48 -5.05 15.50
N GLN A 423 -13.83 -3.89 15.27
CA GLN A 423 -14.47 -2.59 15.38
C GLN A 423 -15.49 -2.34 14.25
N ASN A 424 -15.16 -2.71 13.01
CA ASN A 424 -16.01 -2.48 11.83
C ASN A 424 -16.45 -3.78 11.15
N GLY A 425 -15.91 -4.94 11.53
CA GLY A 425 -16.16 -6.23 10.89
C GLY A 425 -15.48 -6.39 9.53
N TRP A 426 -14.64 -5.46 9.13
CA TRP A 426 -13.86 -5.50 7.88
C TRP A 426 -12.70 -4.51 7.94
N LEU A 427 -11.62 -4.82 7.22
CA LEU A 427 -10.48 -3.93 7.01
C LEU A 427 -9.76 -4.28 5.69
N PRO A 428 -9.30 -3.28 4.91
CA PRO A 428 -8.52 -3.50 3.71
C PRO A 428 -7.05 -3.76 4.06
N LEU A 429 -6.40 -4.61 3.25
CA LEU A 429 -4.99 -4.95 3.37
C LEU A 429 -4.20 -4.39 2.18
N GLY A 430 -3.03 -3.83 2.46
CA GLY A 430 -2.07 -3.37 1.47
C GLY A 430 -0.67 -3.87 1.78
N THR A 431 0.26 -3.63 0.85
CA THR A 431 1.68 -3.96 1.04
C THR A 431 2.49 -2.76 1.51
N ASP A 432 2.07 -1.56 1.14
CA ASP A 432 2.87 -0.33 1.26
C ASP A 432 4.16 -0.36 0.42
N PHE A 433 4.16 -1.12 -0.72
CA PHE A 433 5.36 -1.09 -1.55
C PHE A 433 5.66 0.33 -2.04
N PRO A 434 6.92 0.78 -2.05
CA PRO A 434 8.16 0.04 -1.89
C PRO A 434 8.73 0.00 -0.46
N VAL A 435 7.94 0.26 0.59
CA VAL A 435 8.39 0.04 1.97
C VAL A 435 8.55 -1.46 2.21
N GLU A 436 7.59 -2.24 1.74
CA GLU A 436 7.64 -3.69 1.66
C GLU A 436 7.77 -4.17 0.20
N GLU A 437 7.90 -5.46 -0.03
CA GLU A 437 7.94 -6.04 -1.38
C GLU A 437 6.54 -6.06 -2.02
N ILE A 438 6.49 -5.99 -3.37
CA ILE A 438 5.25 -6.23 -4.13
C ILE A 438 4.94 -7.72 -4.03
N SER A 439 4.30 -8.16 -2.98
CA SER A 439 3.92 -9.56 -2.82
C SER A 439 2.64 -9.71 -1.99
N PRO A 440 1.47 -9.77 -2.65
CA PRO A 440 0.22 -10.06 -1.96
C PRO A 440 0.25 -11.39 -1.19
N LEU A 441 1.03 -12.37 -1.65
CA LEU A 441 1.21 -13.64 -0.93
C LEU A 441 1.94 -13.47 0.39
N LYS A 442 2.94 -12.57 0.46
CA LYS A 442 3.59 -12.21 1.73
C LYS A 442 2.62 -11.49 2.65
N THR A 443 1.79 -10.57 2.12
CA THR A 443 0.73 -9.91 2.87
C THR A 443 -0.26 -10.92 3.43
N PHE A 444 -0.73 -11.87 2.60
CA PHE A 444 -1.62 -12.95 3.03
C PHE A 444 -0.97 -13.82 4.11
N TYR A 445 0.28 -14.24 3.89
CA TYR A 445 1.02 -15.08 4.84
C TYR A 445 1.22 -14.38 6.18
N SER A 446 1.67 -13.13 6.16
CA SER A 446 1.87 -12.32 7.38
C SER A 446 0.55 -12.07 8.11
N ALA A 447 -0.56 -11.89 7.40
CA ALA A 447 -1.88 -11.74 8.00
C ALA A 447 -2.34 -13.01 8.72
N VAL A 448 -2.14 -14.18 8.10
CA VAL A 448 -2.64 -15.48 8.59
C VAL A 448 -1.66 -16.15 9.54
N ALA A 449 -0.39 -16.25 9.15
CA ALA A 449 0.65 -16.97 9.91
C ALA A 449 1.32 -16.10 10.98
N ARG A 450 1.36 -14.78 10.78
CA ARG A 450 2.11 -13.84 11.62
C ARG A 450 3.61 -14.20 11.66
N LYS A 451 4.13 -14.67 10.54
CA LYS A 451 5.53 -15.07 10.33
C LYS A 451 6.11 -14.32 9.14
N ASP A 452 7.42 -14.16 9.14
CA ASP A 452 8.14 -13.64 7.98
C ASP A 452 8.37 -14.72 6.90
N SER A 453 9.04 -14.36 5.81
CA SER A 453 9.35 -15.27 4.70
C SER A 453 10.35 -16.38 5.06
N LYS A 454 10.94 -16.37 6.27
CA LYS A 454 11.79 -17.43 6.82
C LYS A 454 11.03 -18.33 7.80
N HIS A 455 9.69 -18.18 7.84
CA HIS A 455 8.78 -18.88 8.76
C HIS A 455 9.06 -18.58 10.25
N PHE A 456 9.67 -17.43 10.54
CA PHE A 456 9.97 -16.99 11.91
C PHE A 456 8.94 -15.93 12.37
N PRO A 457 8.58 -15.91 13.68
CA PRO A 457 8.88 -16.93 14.70
C PRO A 457 7.98 -18.16 14.56
N ALA A 458 8.43 -19.33 15.04
CA ALA A 458 7.73 -20.60 14.83
C ALA A 458 6.24 -20.58 15.23
N ASN A 459 5.89 -19.86 16.31
CA ASN A 459 4.51 -19.75 16.80
C ASN A 459 3.76 -18.50 16.26
N GLY A 460 4.37 -17.72 15.37
CA GLY A 460 3.84 -16.44 14.90
C GLY A 460 4.03 -15.28 15.90
N PHE A 461 4.29 -14.09 15.38
CA PHE A 461 4.39 -12.87 16.17
C PHE A 461 2.98 -12.35 16.52
N GLN A 462 2.65 -12.25 17.82
CA GLN A 462 1.31 -11.87 18.28
C GLN A 462 0.20 -12.65 17.54
N LYS A 463 0.24 -13.99 17.63
CA LYS A 463 -0.65 -14.90 16.88
C LYS A 463 -2.14 -14.64 17.16
N GLU A 464 -2.48 -14.08 18.31
CA GLU A 464 -3.82 -13.63 18.68
C GLU A 464 -4.39 -12.55 17.76
N ASN A 465 -3.53 -11.83 17.07
CA ASN A 465 -3.89 -10.82 16.07
C ASN A 465 -3.86 -11.33 14.62
N ALA A 466 -3.74 -12.66 14.43
CA ALA A 466 -3.81 -13.27 13.11
C ALA A 466 -5.24 -13.21 12.55
N LEU A 467 -5.35 -12.93 11.26
CA LEU A 467 -6.61 -13.01 10.52
C LEU A 467 -6.84 -14.45 10.04
N THR A 468 -8.11 -14.85 9.87
CA THR A 468 -8.43 -16.08 9.14
C THR A 468 -8.08 -15.93 7.65
N ARG A 469 -7.92 -17.04 6.94
CA ARG A 469 -7.65 -17.01 5.48
C ARG A 469 -8.76 -16.30 4.70
N GLU A 470 -10.02 -16.50 5.10
CA GLU A 470 -11.16 -15.80 4.51
C GLU A 470 -11.07 -14.29 4.73
N GLN A 471 -10.78 -13.85 5.97
CA GLN A 471 -10.60 -12.43 6.29
C GLN A 471 -9.46 -11.81 5.48
N ALA A 472 -8.32 -12.51 5.36
CA ALA A 472 -7.18 -12.04 4.59
C ALA A 472 -7.50 -11.90 3.09
N ILE A 473 -8.14 -12.91 2.47
CA ILE A 473 -8.58 -12.81 1.06
C ILE A 473 -9.60 -11.69 0.88
N ARG A 474 -10.59 -11.56 1.77
CA ARG A 474 -11.54 -10.44 1.73
C ARG A 474 -10.83 -9.08 1.85
N GLY A 475 -9.83 -8.98 2.71
CA GLY A 475 -9.00 -7.78 2.91
C GLY A 475 -8.27 -7.35 1.64
N MET A 476 -7.82 -8.30 0.86
CA MET A 476 -7.07 -8.10 -0.39
C MET A 476 -7.96 -8.10 -1.65
N THR A 477 -9.27 -8.13 -1.51
CA THR A 477 -10.22 -8.16 -2.62
C THR A 477 -11.42 -7.27 -2.33
N ILE A 478 -12.55 -7.84 -1.85
CA ILE A 478 -13.82 -7.12 -1.69
C ILE A 478 -13.75 -5.99 -0.65
N TRP A 479 -12.99 -6.15 0.45
CA TRP A 479 -12.86 -5.09 1.45
C TRP A 479 -11.96 -3.95 0.96
N ALA A 480 -10.90 -4.26 0.19
CA ALA A 480 -10.11 -3.24 -0.49
C ALA A 480 -10.96 -2.48 -1.53
N ALA A 481 -11.76 -3.19 -2.35
CA ALA A 481 -12.70 -2.55 -3.26
C ALA A 481 -13.72 -1.68 -2.51
N LYS A 482 -14.25 -2.17 -1.38
CA LYS A 482 -15.18 -1.43 -0.52
C LYS A 482 -14.54 -0.15 0.03
N ALA A 483 -13.26 -0.19 0.42
CA ALA A 483 -12.54 0.99 0.89
C ALA A 483 -12.45 2.11 -0.18
N ALA A 484 -12.51 1.74 -1.46
CA ALA A 484 -12.49 2.64 -2.61
C ALA A 484 -13.89 2.95 -3.21
N PHE A 485 -14.99 2.50 -2.59
CA PHE A 485 -16.35 2.58 -3.14
C PHE A 485 -16.53 1.82 -4.46
N GLN A 486 -15.72 0.81 -4.74
CA GLN A 486 -15.71 0.03 -5.98
C GLN A 486 -16.25 -1.40 -5.81
N GLU A 487 -16.81 -1.75 -4.64
CA GLU A 487 -17.29 -3.10 -4.32
C GLU A 487 -18.44 -3.59 -5.22
N LYS A 488 -19.12 -2.69 -5.92
CA LYS A 488 -20.13 -3.04 -6.92
C LYS A 488 -19.57 -3.40 -8.28
N GLU A 489 -18.29 -3.08 -8.50
CA GLU A 489 -17.63 -3.21 -9.81
C GLU A 489 -16.54 -4.29 -9.83
N ILE A 490 -15.79 -4.42 -8.71
CA ILE A 490 -14.63 -5.32 -8.58
C ILE A 490 -14.60 -5.97 -7.18
N GLY A 491 -13.62 -6.85 -6.95
CA GLY A 491 -13.30 -7.42 -5.64
C GLY A 491 -14.03 -8.71 -5.31
N SER A 492 -15.00 -9.15 -6.12
CA SER A 492 -15.62 -10.48 -6.02
C SER A 492 -16.05 -10.96 -7.41
N LEU A 493 -16.22 -12.29 -7.56
CA LEU A 493 -16.62 -12.91 -8.83
C LEU A 493 -18.13 -13.13 -8.85
N GLU A 494 -18.85 -12.08 -9.21
CA GLU A 494 -20.31 -12.04 -9.26
C GLU A 494 -20.80 -11.48 -10.61
N PRO A 495 -21.96 -11.94 -11.13
CA PRO A 495 -22.51 -11.41 -12.38
C PRO A 495 -22.66 -9.88 -12.34
N GLY A 496 -22.21 -9.21 -13.43
CA GLY A 496 -22.20 -7.75 -13.57
C GLY A 496 -20.89 -7.07 -13.20
N LYS A 497 -20.07 -7.70 -12.37
CA LYS A 497 -18.74 -7.18 -12.00
C LYS A 497 -17.70 -7.41 -13.09
N SER A 498 -16.61 -6.67 -13.03
CA SER A 498 -15.45 -6.88 -13.90
C SER A 498 -14.88 -8.28 -13.73
N ALA A 499 -14.54 -8.91 -14.84
CA ALA A 499 -13.87 -10.19 -14.84
C ALA A 499 -12.36 -10.01 -14.55
N ASP A 500 -12.09 -9.60 -13.30
CA ASP A 500 -10.76 -9.49 -12.73
C ASP A 500 -10.53 -10.72 -11.85
N PHE A 501 -9.64 -11.60 -12.24
CA PHE A 501 -9.38 -12.84 -11.51
C PHE A 501 -7.96 -13.35 -11.73
N ILE A 502 -7.52 -14.18 -10.81
CA ILE A 502 -6.25 -14.90 -10.88
C ILE A 502 -6.48 -16.40 -10.85
N ILE A 503 -5.59 -17.12 -11.52
CA ILE A 503 -5.48 -18.57 -11.46
C ILE A 503 -4.20 -18.90 -10.73
N VAL A 504 -4.28 -19.72 -9.69
CA VAL A 504 -3.14 -20.14 -8.88
C VAL A 504 -2.98 -21.66 -8.91
N ASP A 505 -1.74 -22.12 -8.70
CA ASP A 505 -1.41 -23.56 -8.72
C ASP A 505 -1.79 -24.29 -7.43
N GLN A 506 -1.93 -23.58 -6.32
CA GLN A 506 -2.31 -24.13 -5.02
C GLN A 506 -3.54 -23.40 -4.45
N ASP A 507 -4.29 -24.12 -3.62
CA ASP A 507 -5.47 -23.54 -2.94
C ASP A 507 -5.03 -22.85 -1.65
N LEU A 508 -4.95 -21.52 -1.66
CA LEU A 508 -4.59 -20.70 -0.50
C LEU A 508 -5.49 -20.92 0.71
N MET A 509 -6.71 -21.42 0.51
CA MET A 509 -7.65 -21.69 1.61
C MET A 509 -7.36 -23.00 2.34
N THR A 510 -6.62 -23.93 1.72
CA THR A 510 -6.44 -25.29 2.25
C THR A 510 -4.97 -25.73 2.30
N VAL A 511 -4.08 -25.13 1.52
CA VAL A 511 -2.65 -25.45 1.54
C VAL A 511 -2.07 -25.27 2.96
N SER A 512 -1.05 -26.05 3.33
CA SER A 512 -0.40 -25.88 4.64
C SER A 512 0.15 -24.45 4.81
N GLU A 513 0.18 -23.96 6.05
CA GLU A 513 0.64 -22.59 6.35
C GLU A 513 2.03 -22.32 5.75
N ASP A 514 2.96 -23.28 5.89
CA ASP A 514 4.34 -23.14 5.43
C ASP A 514 4.49 -23.19 3.89
N GLN A 515 3.48 -23.65 3.16
CA GLN A 515 3.47 -23.72 1.69
C GLN A 515 2.75 -22.52 1.03
N ILE A 516 2.17 -21.62 1.81
CA ILE A 516 1.47 -20.45 1.26
C ILE A 516 2.38 -19.64 0.34
N LEU A 517 3.63 -19.42 0.75
CA LEU A 517 4.60 -18.62 -0.01
C LEU A 517 5.11 -19.31 -1.29
N ASP A 518 4.94 -20.65 -1.41
CA ASP A 518 5.30 -21.40 -2.60
C ASP A 518 4.23 -21.30 -3.71
N THR A 519 3.06 -20.77 -3.39
CA THR A 519 1.95 -20.60 -4.34
C THR A 519 2.35 -19.68 -5.48
N LYS A 520 2.04 -20.08 -6.72
CA LYS A 520 2.34 -19.31 -7.93
C LYS A 520 1.06 -18.80 -8.56
N VAL A 521 1.07 -17.52 -8.91
CA VAL A 521 0.09 -16.99 -9.84
C VAL A 521 0.44 -17.49 -11.23
N LEU A 522 -0.46 -18.24 -11.86
CA LEU A 522 -0.28 -18.82 -13.19
C LEU A 522 -0.77 -17.87 -14.28
N GLU A 523 -1.91 -17.23 -14.04
CA GLU A 523 -2.51 -16.27 -14.96
C GLU A 523 -3.23 -15.18 -14.17
N THR A 524 -3.21 -13.97 -14.71
CA THR A 524 -3.96 -12.81 -14.20
C THR A 524 -4.81 -12.24 -15.32
N PHE A 525 -6.09 -12.03 -15.02
CA PHE A 525 -7.05 -11.43 -15.95
C PHE A 525 -7.53 -10.09 -15.38
N SER A 526 -7.57 -9.08 -16.23
CA SER A 526 -8.16 -7.78 -15.95
C SER A 526 -9.19 -7.44 -17.03
N ASN A 527 -10.43 -7.13 -16.62
CA ASN A 527 -11.55 -6.93 -17.54
C ASN A 527 -11.69 -8.08 -18.55
N GLY A 528 -11.56 -9.32 -18.09
CA GLY A 528 -11.68 -10.53 -18.92
C GLY A 528 -10.55 -10.76 -19.93
N LYS A 529 -9.51 -9.95 -19.92
CA LYS A 529 -8.32 -10.10 -20.78
C LYS A 529 -7.16 -10.61 -19.95
N LYS A 530 -6.45 -11.60 -20.46
CA LYS A 530 -5.21 -12.08 -19.87
C LYS A 530 -4.15 -10.98 -19.95
N VAL A 531 -3.58 -10.60 -18.79
CA VAL A 531 -2.55 -9.56 -18.65
C VAL A 531 -1.22 -10.11 -18.14
N PHE A 532 -1.26 -11.37 -17.64
CA PHE A 532 -0.10 -12.17 -17.23
C PHE A 532 -0.36 -13.66 -17.48
#